data_04ce1581b7b4df5ad31385f735ea6cf6
#
_entry.id   04ce1581b7b4df5ad31385f735ea6cf6
#
_cell.length_a   1.000
_cell.length_b   1.000
_cell.length_c   1.000
_cell.angle_alpha   90.00
_cell.angle_beta   90.00
_cell.angle_gamma   90.00
#
_symmetry.space_group_name_H-M   'P 1'
#
loop_
_entity.id
_entity.type
_entity.pdbx_description
1 polymer ?
#
loop_
_entity_poly.entity_id
_entity_poly.type
_entity_poly.pdbx_seq_one_letter_code
_entity_poly.pdbx_strand_id
1 'polypeptide(L)'
;LKHLIAETEEAKRARDEQLSLQEKLSHLLPLAENELSLMLMLEYAQEVEADQLARMLNLQWRKGYAMVLSFAKHNPKEWASFQVAKKEIYEAVKQWAKPGLSCLVSPVVGHKIALFIPLPPGRPGYEQRVMALEWGERLRSQVEERFGLPLSVGIGGVREGWDGLSRSYREAVRVCAEEQDIVCVRHYDDIAESSGSPAISLDEEKKLLDALLQQDKAEAAERFNLLFERLQEERSDDFPHLRGDVIGLLLYLSRGVEAGDGPELIEDL
;
A
#
# COMPACT_ATOMS: atom_id res chain seq x y z
N LEU A 1 -55.92 17.38 -15.10
CA LEU A 1 -55.01 18.37 -14.49
C LEU A 1 -54.49 17.90 -13.14
N LYS A 2 -55.35 17.45 -12.19
CA LYS A 2 -54.94 16.95 -10.87
C LYS A 2 -54.01 15.73 -10.97
N HIS A 3 -54.24 14.82 -11.91
CA HIS A 3 -53.38 13.62 -12.11
C HIS A 3 -51.99 14.00 -12.64
N LEU A 4 -51.95 14.95 -13.57
CA LEU A 4 -50.64 15.47 -14.11
C LEU A 4 -49.84 16.21 -13.03
N ILE A 5 -50.49 16.93 -12.12
CA ILE A 5 -49.79 17.61 -11.02
C ILE A 5 -49.24 16.59 -10.02
N ALA A 6 -50.01 15.54 -9.69
CA ALA A 6 -49.53 14.48 -8.80
C ALA A 6 -48.36 13.72 -9.38
N GLU A 7 -48.38 13.34 -10.67
CA GLU A 7 -47.24 12.70 -11.36
C GLU A 7 -45.98 13.59 -11.40
N THR A 8 -46.13 14.90 -11.60
CA THR A 8 -44.99 15.82 -11.58
C THR A 8 -44.41 16.02 -10.17
N GLU A 9 -45.22 15.98 -9.14
CA GLU A 9 -44.77 16.06 -7.74
C GLU A 9 -44.06 14.76 -7.31
N GLU A 10 -44.57 13.59 -7.70
CA GLU A 10 -43.90 12.30 -7.46
C GLU A 10 -42.55 12.20 -8.18
N ALA A 11 -42.50 12.59 -9.46
CA ALA A 11 -41.27 12.64 -10.21
C ALA A 11 -40.23 13.59 -9.61
N LYS A 12 -40.68 14.73 -9.07
CA LYS A 12 -39.82 15.69 -8.37
C LYS A 12 -39.27 15.10 -7.06
N ARG A 13 -40.13 14.47 -6.24
CA ARG A 13 -39.68 13.81 -5.00
C ARG A 13 -38.70 12.71 -5.26
N ALA A 14 -38.95 11.85 -6.24
CA ALA A 14 -38.02 10.78 -6.64
C ALA A 14 -36.66 11.35 -7.09
N ARG A 15 -36.66 12.46 -7.80
CA ARG A 15 -35.44 13.14 -8.23
C ARG A 15 -34.70 13.77 -7.05
N ASP A 16 -35.39 14.40 -6.11
CA ASP A 16 -34.78 15.00 -4.93
C ASP A 16 -34.18 13.91 -4.01
N GLU A 17 -34.88 12.77 -3.85
CA GLU A 17 -34.36 11.60 -3.14
C GLU A 17 -33.10 11.02 -3.83
N GLN A 18 -33.12 10.90 -5.15
CA GLN A 18 -31.98 10.42 -5.94
C GLN A 18 -30.76 11.34 -5.80
N LEU A 19 -30.97 12.67 -5.84
CA LEU A 19 -29.90 13.65 -5.62
C LEU A 19 -29.33 13.55 -4.20
N SER A 20 -30.18 13.43 -3.18
CA SER A 20 -29.74 13.26 -1.79
C SER A 20 -28.92 11.96 -1.58
N LEU A 21 -29.33 10.86 -2.22
CA LEU A 21 -28.58 9.60 -2.20
C LEU A 21 -27.23 9.74 -2.92
N GLN A 22 -27.23 10.43 -4.04
CA GLN A 22 -26.00 10.67 -4.83
C GLN A 22 -25.01 11.56 -4.06
N GLU A 23 -25.48 12.59 -3.35
CA GLU A 23 -24.66 13.40 -2.46
C GLU A 23 -24.06 12.56 -1.31
N LYS A 24 -24.89 11.74 -0.64
CA LYS A 24 -24.39 10.85 0.41
C LYS A 24 -23.32 9.87 -0.09
N LEU A 25 -23.53 9.27 -1.26
CA LEU A 25 -22.56 8.38 -1.88
C LEU A 25 -21.25 9.12 -2.23
N SER A 26 -21.35 10.35 -2.74
CA SER A 26 -20.15 11.14 -3.08
C SER A 26 -19.27 11.46 -1.87
N HIS A 27 -19.85 11.52 -0.67
CA HIS A 27 -19.10 11.70 0.58
C HIS A 27 -18.55 10.39 1.16
N LEU A 28 -19.28 9.27 0.98
CA LEU A 28 -18.88 7.97 1.53
C LEU A 28 -17.80 7.27 0.71
N LEU A 29 -17.83 7.39 -0.62
CA LEU A 29 -16.86 6.73 -1.49
C LEU A 29 -15.40 7.11 -1.19
N PRO A 30 -15.03 8.39 -0.99
CA PRO A 30 -13.67 8.75 -0.59
C PRO A 30 -13.25 8.19 0.76
N LEU A 31 -14.18 8.07 1.71
CA LEU A 31 -13.88 7.46 3.02
C LEU A 31 -13.61 5.96 2.88
N ALA A 32 -14.46 5.25 2.13
CA ALA A 32 -14.25 3.83 1.84
C ALA A 32 -12.94 3.57 1.08
N GLU A 33 -12.57 4.46 0.15
CA GLU A 33 -11.31 4.40 -0.58
C GLU A 33 -10.10 4.58 0.36
N ASN A 34 -10.16 5.56 1.24
CA ASN A 34 -9.11 5.80 2.22
C ASN A 34 -8.98 4.63 3.20
N GLU A 35 -10.11 4.13 3.72
CA GLU A 35 -10.13 3.01 4.65
C GLU A 35 -9.50 1.76 4.02
N LEU A 36 -9.99 1.34 2.85
CA LEU A 36 -9.44 0.16 2.16
C LEU A 36 -7.94 0.32 1.87
N SER A 37 -7.50 1.50 1.42
CA SER A 37 -6.09 1.73 1.15
C SER A 37 -5.22 1.68 2.41
N LEU A 38 -5.71 2.21 3.54
CA LEU A 38 -5.00 2.14 4.82
C LEU A 38 -4.96 0.71 5.37
N MET A 39 -6.05 -0.04 5.25
CA MET A 39 -6.06 -1.47 5.61
C MET A 39 -4.96 -2.25 4.88
N LEU A 40 -4.79 -2.00 3.58
CA LEU A 40 -3.75 -2.63 2.76
C LEU A 40 -2.34 -2.17 3.15
N MET A 41 -2.14 -0.87 3.42
CA MET A 41 -0.84 -0.32 3.81
C MET A 41 -0.40 -0.75 5.20
N LEU A 42 -1.34 -0.95 6.10
CA LEU A 42 -1.10 -1.33 7.50
C LEU A 42 -1.26 -2.84 7.76
N GLU A 43 -1.55 -3.61 6.70
CA GLU A 43 -1.63 -5.08 6.71
C GLU A 43 -2.66 -5.68 7.68
N TYR A 44 -3.76 -4.96 7.94
CA TYR A 44 -4.87 -5.46 8.74
C TYR A 44 -6.15 -5.70 7.92
N ALA A 45 -6.03 -5.85 6.61
CA ALA A 45 -7.15 -6.08 5.72
C ALA A 45 -7.81 -7.43 6.00
N GLN A 46 -8.89 -7.40 6.78
CA GLN A 46 -9.74 -8.57 6.94
C GLN A 46 -10.55 -8.79 5.65
N GLU A 47 -10.56 -10.03 5.16
CA GLU A 47 -11.12 -10.37 3.84
C GLU A 47 -12.58 -9.90 3.69
N VAL A 48 -13.41 -10.10 4.72
CA VAL A 48 -14.83 -9.72 4.70
C VAL A 48 -15.02 -8.21 4.60
N GLU A 49 -14.26 -7.44 5.38
CA GLU A 49 -14.36 -5.97 5.39
C GLU A 49 -13.79 -5.37 4.12
N ALA A 50 -12.64 -5.85 3.66
CA ALA A 50 -12.02 -5.42 2.41
C ALA A 50 -12.93 -5.70 1.21
N ASP A 51 -13.59 -6.86 1.17
CA ASP A 51 -14.57 -7.20 0.13
C ASP A 51 -15.81 -6.29 0.16
N GLN A 52 -16.27 -5.89 1.35
CA GLN A 52 -17.40 -4.97 1.47
C GLN A 52 -17.04 -3.58 0.92
N LEU A 53 -15.88 -3.04 1.32
CA LEU A 53 -15.38 -1.75 0.82
C LEU A 53 -15.13 -1.79 -0.68
N ALA A 54 -14.53 -2.86 -1.18
CA ALA A 54 -14.29 -3.05 -2.61
C ALA A 54 -15.58 -3.08 -3.43
N ARG A 55 -16.64 -3.75 -2.93
CA ARG A 55 -17.96 -3.73 -3.57
C ARG A 55 -18.57 -2.33 -3.60
N MET A 56 -18.45 -1.57 -2.50
CA MET A 56 -18.91 -0.17 -2.45
C MET A 56 -18.19 0.69 -3.48
N LEU A 57 -16.91 0.44 -3.70
CA LEU A 57 -16.06 1.14 -4.68
C LEU A 57 -16.19 0.59 -6.10
N ASN A 58 -17.03 -0.43 -6.32
CA ASN A 58 -17.16 -1.17 -7.59
C ASN A 58 -15.81 -1.73 -8.08
N LEU A 59 -14.95 -2.15 -7.16
CA LEU A 59 -13.66 -2.75 -7.45
C LEU A 59 -13.79 -4.28 -7.45
N GLN A 60 -13.36 -4.91 -8.53
CA GLN A 60 -13.31 -6.37 -8.65
C GLN A 60 -11.84 -6.82 -8.70
N TRP A 61 -11.27 -7.06 -7.53
CA TRP A 61 -9.86 -7.42 -7.43
C TRP A 61 -9.68 -8.90 -7.12
N ARG A 62 -9.08 -9.61 -8.05
CA ARG A 62 -8.57 -10.97 -7.82
C ARG A 62 -7.05 -10.97 -7.81
N LYS A 63 -6.42 -10.10 -8.60
CA LYS A 63 -4.99 -10.01 -8.81
C LYS A 63 -4.61 -8.57 -9.08
N GLY A 64 -3.47 -8.14 -8.55
CA GLY A 64 -3.00 -6.78 -8.72
C GLY A 64 -1.59 -6.57 -8.17
N TYR A 65 -1.14 -5.34 -8.21
CA TYR A 65 0.13 -4.91 -7.64
C TYR A 65 0.02 -3.52 -7.00
N ALA A 66 0.96 -3.19 -6.14
CA ALA A 66 1.07 -1.86 -5.57
C ALA A 66 2.20 -1.07 -6.23
N MET A 67 1.99 0.22 -6.38
CA MET A 67 2.98 1.20 -6.79
C MET A 67 3.07 2.28 -5.71
N VAL A 68 4.27 2.65 -5.30
CA VAL A 68 4.50 3.65 -4.25
C VAL A 68 5.30 4.81 -4.82
N LEU A 69 4.74 6.00 -4.72
CA LEU A 69 5.42 7.25 -5.00
C LEU A 69 6.03 7.74 -3.68
N SER A 70 7.35 7.85 -3.61
CA SER A 70 8.11 8.24 -2.41
C SER A 70 8.86 9.54 -2.65
N PHE A 71 8.54 10.58 -1.88
CA PHE A 71 9.15 11.90 -1.99
C PHE A 71 10.39 12.01 -1.10
N ALA A 72 11.45 12.68 -1.58
CA ALA A 72 12.71 12.79 -0.87
C ALA A 72 12.54 13.52 0.48
N LYS A 73 13.15 12.96 1.54
CA LYS A 73 13.17 13.56 2.89
C LYS A 73 14.48 14.30 3.20
N HIS A 74 15.54 13.95 2.49
CA HIS A 74 16.89 14.37 2.85
C HIS A 74 17.18 15.82 2.49
N ASN A 75 16.48 16.38 1.53
CA ASN A 75 16.59 17.80 1.18
C ASN A 75 15.53 18.63 1.92
N PRO A 76 15.91 19.48 2.89
CA PRO A 76 14.95 20.28 3.67
C PRO A 76 14.06 21.20 2.82
N LYS A 77 14.58 21.71 1.68
CA LYS A 77 13.82 22.57 0.78
C LYS A 77 12.74 21.78 0.03
N GLU A 78 13.09 20.62 -0.51
CA GLU A 78 12.16 19.72 -1.20
C GLU A 78 11.11 19.21 -0.24
N TRP A 79 11.52 18.84 0.97
CA TRP A 79 10.60 18.44 2.03
C TRP A 79 9.60 19.53 2.40
N ALA A 80 10.04 20.78 2.57
CA ALA A 80 9.15 21.90 2.85
C ALA A 80 8.17 22.14 1.68
N SER A 81 8.67 22.12 0.45
CA SER A 81 7.85 22.25 -0.77
C SER A 81 6.81 21.13 -0.87
N PHE A 82 7.20 19.89 -0.59
CA PHE A 82 6.26 18.76 -0.54
C PHE A 82 5.18 18.96 0.52
N GLN A 83 5.53 19.37 1.75
CA GLN A 83 4.55 19.61 2.82
C GLN A 83 3.50 20.67 2.45
N VAL A 84 3.90 21.69 1.72
CA VAL A 84 2.99 22.75 1.22
C VAL A 84 2.07 22.20 0.12
N ALA A 85 2.62 21.47 -0.84
CA ALA A 85 1.93 21.00 -2.03
C ALA A 85 1.25 19.63 -1.88
N LYS A 86 1.41 18.93 -0.75
CA LYS A 86 0.99 17.51 -0.61
C LYS A 86 -0.47 17.23 -0.97
N LYS A 87 -1.38 18.17 -0.67
CA LYS A 87 -2.79 18.03 -1.03
C LYS A 87 -2.99 18.14 -2.54
N GLU A 88 -2.34 19.10 -3.17
CA GLU A 88 -2.42 19.31 -4.63
C GLU A 88 -1.76 18.15 -5.38
N ILE A 89 -0.65 17.63 -4.87
CA ILE A 89 0.02 16.45 -5.42
C ILE A 89 -0.92 15.23 -5.35
N TYR A 90 -1.55 14.98 -4.20
CA TYR A 90 -2.50 13.89 -4.04
C TYR A 90 -3.66 13.97 -5.05
N GLU A 91 -4.29 15.13 -5.16
CA GLU A 91 -5.39 15.34 -6.12
C GLU A 91 -4.93 15.17 -7.57
N ALA A 92 -3.73 15.66 -7.89
CA ALA A 92 -3.16 15.52 -9.23
C ALA A 92 -2.86 14.04 -9.56
N VAL A 93 -2.21 13.31 -8.66
CA VAL A 93 -1.93 11.87 -8.83
C VAL A 93 -3.24 11.10 -9.01
N LYS A 94 -4.24 11.38 -8.19
CA LYS A 94 -5.56 10.77 -8.29
C LYS A 94 -6.22 11.04 -9.64
N GLN A 95 -6.15 12.27 -10.11
CA GLN A 95 -6.70 12.69 -11.40
C GLN A 95 -5.99 12.03 -12.59
N TRP A 96 -4.67 11.82 -12.50
CA TRP A 96 -3.89 11.20 -13.58
C TRP A 96 -3.98 9.69 -13.61
N ALA A 97 -3.97 9.05 -12.43
CA ALA A 97 -3.93 7.60 -12.30
C ALA A 97 -5.29 6.93 -12.51
N LYS A 98 -6.36 7.44 -11.92
CA LYS A 98 -7.68 6.78 -11.94
C LYS A 98 -8.24 6.49 -13.32
N PRO A 99 -8.22 7.43 -14.29
CA PRO A 99 -8.80 7.18 -15.61
C PRO A 99 -8.09 6.07 -16.40
N GLY A 100 -6.79 5.89 -16.16
CA GLY A 100 -5.98 4.93 -16.91
C GLY A 100 -5.76 3.59 -16.22
N LEU A 101 -5.72 3.58 -14.90
CA LEU A 101 -5.37 2.39 -14.11
C LEU A 101 -6.55 1.78 -13.34
N SER A 102 -7.68 2.49 -13.24
CA SER A 102 -8.82 2.06 -12.40
C SER A 102 -8.39 1.67 -10.98
N CYS A 103 -7.41 2.40 -10.42
CA CYS A 103 -6.70 2.04 -9.20
C CYS A 103 -7.33 2.68 -7.95
N LEU A 104 -7.00 2.10 -6.79
CA LEU A 104 -7.20 2.70 -5.48
C LEU A 104 -5.99 3.59 -5.19
N VAL A 105 -6.21 4.84 -4.77
CA VAL A 105 -5.15 5.78 -4.42
C VAL A 105 -5.22 6.10 -2.94
N SER A 106 -4.16 5.80 -2.19
CA SER A 106 -4.11 6.06 -0.76
C SER A 106 -4.00 7.55 -0.45
N PRO A 107 -4.45 8.00 0.74
CA PRO A 107 -4.04 9.30 1.25
C PRO A 107 -2.52 9.40 1.36
N VAL A 108 -2.01 10.62 1.51
CA VAL A 108 -0.58 10.83 1.77
C VAL A 108 -0.24 10.34 3.17
N VAL A 109 0.57 9.29 3.27
CA VAL A 109 1.07 8.77 4.55
C VAL A 109 2.55 9.07 4.65
N GLY A 110 2.90 9.97 5.58
CA GLY A 110 4.26 10.49 5.71
C GLY A 110 4.69 11.26 4.46
N HIS A 111 5.49 10.63 3.63
CA HIS A 111 6.03 11.15 2.37
C HIS A 111 5.70 10.26 1.18
N LYS A 112 4.72 9.38 1.32
CA LYS A 112 4.37 8.36 0.33
C LYS A 112 2.91 8.46 -0.07
N ILE A 113 2.65 8.12 -1.34
CA ILE A 113 1.33 7.86 -1.89
C ILE A 113 1.38 6.46 -2.50
N ALA A 114 0.46 5.59 -2.10
CA ALA A 114 0.33 4.26 -2.66
C ALA A 114 -0.81 4.19 -3.67
N LEU A 115 -0.57 3.48 -4.76
CA LEU A 115 -1.58 3.11 -5.74
C LEU A 115 -1.69 1.59 -5.74
N PHE A 116 -2.90 1.07 -5.56
CA PHE A 116 -3.18 -0.34 -5.72
C PHE A 116 -3.88 -0.55 -7.05
N ILE A 117 -3.32 -1.35 -7.91
CA ILE A 117 -3.69 -1.44 -9.32
C ILE A 117 -4.19 -2.85 -9.62
N PRO A 118 -5.49 -3.01 -9.93
CA PRO A 118 -6.04 -4.28 -10.34
C PRO A 118 -5.54 -4.66 -11.72
N LEU A 119 -5.29 -5.94 -11.94
CA LEU A 119 -4.91 -6.45 -13.23
C LEU A 119 -6.07 -7.19 -13.89
N PRO A 120 -6.40 -6.87 -15.15
CA PRO A 120 -7.36 -7.62 -15.91
C PRO A 120 -6.84 -9.05 -16.17
N PRO A 121 -7.72 -10.07 -16.19
CA PRO A 121 -7.32 -11.43 -16.49
C PRO A 121 -6.75 -11.55 -17.91
N GLY A 122 -5.78 -12.45 -18.10
CA GLY A 122 -5.32 -12.89 -19.43
C GLY A 122 -4.11 -12.16 -20.01
N ARG A 123 -3.49 -11.20 -19.31
CA ARG A 123 -2.25 -10.58 -19.82
C ARG A 123 -1.00 -11.33 -19.32
N PRO A 124 0.02 -11.55 -20.20
CA PRO A 124 1.30 -12.13 -19.81
C PRO A 124 2.03 -11.27 -18.77
N GLY A 125 2.78 -11.90 -17.83
CA GLY A 125 3.49 -11.19 -16.76
C GLY A 125 4.48 -10.14 -17.25
N TYR A 126 5.16 -10.41 -18.38
CA TYR A 126 6.08 -9.45 -18.98
C TYR A 126 5.39 -8.13 -19.40
N GLU A 127 4.26 -8.22 -20.09
CA GLU A 127 3.51 -7.04 -20.52
C GLU A 127 3.01 -6.22 -19.31
N GLN A 128 2.62 -6.91 -18.24
CA GLN A 128 2.19 -6.27 -16.99
C GLN A 128 3.31 -5.45 -16.37
N ARG A 129 4.53 -5.99 -16.34
CA ARG A 129 5.73 -5.32 -15.81
C ARG A 129 6.10 -4.10 -16.65
N VAL A 130 6.14 -4.22 -17.98
CA VAL A 130 6.43 -3.10 -18.88
C VAL A 130 5.43 -1.96 -18.67
N MET A 131 4.14 -2.26 -18.65
CA MET A 131 3.09 -1.27 -18.39
C MET A 131 3.23 -0.62 -17.02
N ALA A 132 3.58 -1.38 -15.99
CA ALA A 132 3.77 -0.84 -14.65
C ALA A 132 4.93 0.17 -14.60
N LEU A 133 6.05 -0.15 -15.24
CA LEU A 133 7.21 0.75 -15.36
C LEU A 133 6.87 2.01 -16.16
N GLU A 134 6.17 1.88 -17.29
CA GLU A 134 5.74 3.02 -18.12
C GLU A 134 4.81 3.96 -17.33
N TRP A 135 3.86 3.42 -16.56
CA TRP A 135 3.00 4.22 -15.70
C TRP A 135 3.77 4.89 -14.56
N GLY A 136 4.72 4.19 -13.96
CA GLY A 136 5.61 4.74 -12.95
C GLY A 136 6.38 5.94 -13.47
N GLU A 137 7.02 5.81 -14.64
CA GLU A 137 7.76 6.90 -15.29
C GLU A 137 6.85 8.08 -15.66
N ARG A 138 5.67 7.78 -16.16
CA ARG A 138 4.70 8.82 -16.52
C ARG A 138 4.27 9.63 -15.29
N LEU A 139 3.93 8.98 -14.20
CA LEU A 139 3.53 9.65 -12.95
C LEU A 139 4.70 10.44 -12.36
N ARG A 140 5.91 9.87 -12.35
CA ARG A 140 7.12 10.54 -11.90
C ARG A 140 7.34 11.84 -12.69
N SER A 141 7.37 11.75 -14.02
CA SER A 141 7.59 12.91 -14.90
C SER A 141 6.52 13.99 -14.71
N GLN A 142 5.24 13.59 -14.61
CA GLN A 142 4.14 14.55 -14.40
C GLN A 142 4.23 15.29 -13.06
N VAL A 143 4.65 14.61 -11.99
CA VAL A 143 4.87 15.24 -10.69
C VAL A 143 6.06 16.19 -10.74
N GLU A 144 7.17 15.74 -11.32
CA GLU A 144 8.39 16.54 -11.46
C GLU A 144 8.16 17.80 -12.30
N GLU A 145 7.49 17.67 -13.45
CA GLU A 145 7.16 18.80 -14.34
C GLU A 145 6.24 19.83 -13.67
N ARG A 146 5.23 19.35 -12.92
CA ARG A 146 4.22 20.24 -12.36
C ARG A 146 4.63 20.87 -11.03
N PHE A 147 5.34 20.13 -10.18
CA PHE A 147 5.65 20.53 -8.81
C PHE A 147 7.14 20.77 -8.57
N GLY A 148 8.02 20.41 -9.51
CA GLY A 148 9.47 20.50 -9.36
C GLY A 148 10.02 19.64 -8.23
N LEU A 149 9.32 18.54 -7.88
CA LEU A 149 9.68 17.67 -6.78
C LEU A 149 10.17 16.32 -7.31
N PRO A 150 11.42 15.95 -7.04
CA PRO A 150 11.93 14.63 -7.37
C PRO A 150 11.27 13.57 -6.50
N LEU A 151 10.95 12.43 -7.09
CA LEU A 151 10.40 11.29 -6.39
C LEU A 151 10.90 9.97 -6.97
N SER A 152 11.00 8.97 -6.10
CA SER A 152 11.22 7.58 -6.50
C SER A 152 9.90 6.84 -6.59
N VAL A 153 9.80 5.91 -7.54
CA VAL A 153 8.62 5.07 -7.72
C VAL A 153 9.03 3.60 -7.57
N GLY A 154 8.51 2.97 -6.53
CA GLY A 154 8.67 1.54 -6.32
C GLY A 154 7.43 0.78 -6.79
N ILE A 155 7.64 -0.35 -7.46
CA ILE A 155 6.58 -1.21 -7.97
C ILE A 155 6.76 -2.60 -7.36
N GLY A 156 5.76 -3.09 -6.65
CA GLY A 156 5.73 -4.42 -6.08
C GLY A 156 5.37 -5.50 -7.10
N GLY A 157 5.62 -6.74 -6.75
CA GLY A 157 5.23 -7.90 -7.55
C GLY A 157 3.72 -8.06 -7.65
N VAL A 158 3.29 -8.72 -8.71
CA VAL A 158 1.87 -9.05 -8.90
C VAL A 158 1.46 -10.15 -7.94
N ARG A 159 0.39 -9.91 -7.17
CA ARG A 159 -0.10 -10.80 -6.10
C ARG A 159 -1.61 -11.01 -6.22
N GLU A 160 -2.10 -12.06 -5.55
CA GLU A 160 -3.54 -12.40 -5.48
C GLU A 160 -4.09 -12.16 -4.08
N GLY A 161 -5.36 -11.71 -4.00
CA GLY A 161 -6.05 -11.42 -2.75
C GLY A 161 -5.55 -10.16 -2.03
N TRP A 162 -6.20 -9.84 -0.90
CA TRP A 162 -5.90 -8.63 -0.12
C TRP A 162 -4.54 -8.71 0.57
N ASP A 163 -4.20 -9.84 1.17
CA ASP A 163 -2.87 -10.09 1.77
C ASP A 163 -1.76 -10.00 0.72
N GLY A 164 -2.04 -10.50 -0.48
CA GLY A 164 -1.12 -10.39 -1.60
C GLY A 164 -0.87 -8.94 -2.00
N LEU A 165 -1.89 -8.09 -1.98
CA LEU A 165 -1.75 -6.66 -2.27
C LEU A 165 -0.99 -5.92 -1.18
N SER A 166 -1.23 -6.25 0.10
CA SER A 166 -0.46 -5.72 1.22
C SER A 166 1.02 -6.09 1.10
N ARG A 167 1.31 -7.34 0.73
CA ARG A 167 2.67 -7.79 0.43
C ARG A 167 3.30 -7.02 -0.74
N SER A 168 2.56 -6.83 -1.83
CA SER A 168 3.03 -6.04 -2.98
C SER A 168 3.35 -4.60 -2.58
N TYR A 169 2.57 -4.03 -1.66
CA TYR A 169 2.87 -2.71 -1.10
C TYR A 169 4.19 -2.68 -0.32
N ARG A 170 4.46 -3.68 0.54
CA ARG A 170 5.76 -3.79 1.23
C ARG A 170 6.93 -3.89 0.26
N GLU A 171 6.79 -4.72 -0.77
CA GLU A 171 7.78 -4.87 -1.83
C GLU A 171 8.05 -3.53 -2.52
N ALA A 172 7.01 -2.76 -2.87
CA ALA A 172 7.14 -1.44 -3.47
C ALA A 172 7.81 -0.41 -2.53
N VAL A 173 7.47 -0.45 -1.23
CA VAL A 173 8.13 0.41 -0.22
C VAL A 173 9.60 0.07 -0.08
N ARG A 174 9.95 -1.22 -0.08
CA ARG A 174 11.35 -1.68 -0.02
C ARG A 174 12.16 -1.18 -1.20
N VAL A 175 11.60 -1.26 -2.42
CA VAL A 175 12.22 -0.70 -3.63
C VAL A 175 12.58 0.78 -3.45
N CYS A 176 11.68 1.58 -2.87
CA CYS A 176 11.93 2.99 -2.61
C CYS A 176 12.94 3.25 -1.50
N ALA A 177 13.18 2.30 -0.61
CA ALA A 177 14.07 2.47 0.55
C ALA A 177 15.53 2.14 0.22
N GLU A 178 15.79 1.22 -0.71
CA GLU A 178 17.13 0.72 -1.04
C GLU A 178 18.03 1.77 -1.73
N GLU A 179 17.45 2.82 -2.31
CA GLU A 179 18.22 3.89 -2.95
C GLU A 179 17.69 5.27 -2.55
N GLN A 180 18.12 5.75 -1.41
CA GLN A 180 17.67 7.05 -0.86
C GLN A 180 18.11 8.27 -1.70
N ASP A 181 19.11 8.12 -2.55
CA ASP A 181 19.72 9.23 -3.33
C ASP A 181 19.44 9.19 -4.84
N ILE A 182 18.80 8.14 -5.35
CA ILE A 182 18.52 8.00 -6.79
C ILE A 182 17.03 8.11 -7.08
N VAL A 183 16.68 9.15 -7.80
CA VAL A 183 15.33 9.34 -8.35
C VAL A 183 15.11 8.38 -9.50
N CYS A 184 14.38 7.29 -9.28
CA CYS A 184 14.17 6.25 -10.29
C CYS A 184 12.82 5.57 -10.17
N VAL A 185 12.44 4.83 -11.22
CA VAL A 185 11.31 3.90 -11.22
C VAL A 185 11.87 2.49 -11.30
N ARG A 186 11.52 1.63 -10.33
CA ARG A 186 12.00 0.25 -10.26
C ARG A 186 10.92 -0.72 -9.89
N HIS A 187 11.08 -1.93 -10.38
CA HIS A 187 10.24 -3.06 -10.03
C HIS A 187 10.94 -3.94 -8.98
N TYR A 188 10.18 -4.54 -8.08
CA TYR A 188 10.71 -5.40 -7.02
C TYR A 188 11.56 -6.56 -7.54
N ASP A 189 11.18 -7.16 -8.67
CA ASP A 189 11.95 -8.26 -9.27
C ASP A 189 13.37 -7.83 -9.69
N ASP A 190 13.59 -6.55 -10.04
CA ASP A 190 14.92 -6.03 -10.41
C ASP A 190 15.88 -6.04 -9.21
N ILE A 191 15.33 -5.89 -8.00
CA ILE A 191 16.09 -5.91 -6.76
C ILE A 191 16.28 -7.33 -6.27
N ALA A 192 15.27 -8.18 -6.40
CA ALA A 192 15.33 -9.59 -6.03
C ALA A 192 16.39 -10.36 -6.86
N GLU A 193 16.64 -9.93 -8.11
CA GLU A 193 17.68 -10.49 -8.96
C GLU A 193 19.09 -10.00 -8.58
N SER A 194 19.20 -8.77 -8.03
CA SER A 194 20.49 -8.15 -7.67
C SER A 194 20.89 -8.36 -6.20
N SER A 195 19.92 -8.55 -5.32
CA SER A 195 20.15 -8.89 -3.92
C SER A 195 19.83 -10.38 -3.75
N GLY A 196 20.80 -11.18 -3.37
CA GLY A 196 20.51 -12.55 -2.92
C GLY A 196 19.31 -12.56 -1.98
N SER A 197 18.64 -13.68 -1.89
CA SER A 197 17.39 -13.96 -1.15
C SER A 197 17.06 -12.98 -0.01
N PRO A 198 15.81 -12.54 0.19
CA PRO A 198 15.48 -11.64 1.30
C PRO A 198 16.04 -12.19 2.61
N ALA A 199 16.68 -11.34 3.40
CA ALA A 199 17.36 -11.69 4.65
C ALA A 199 16.44 -12.47 5.62
N ILE A 200 15.13 -12.23 5.55
CA ILE A 200 14.11 -12.99 6.27
C ILE A 200 13.06 -13.46 5.26
N SER A 201 12.83 -14.78 5.19
CA SER A 201 11.73 -15.31 4.39
C SER A 201 10.41 -15.15 5.13
N LEU A 202 9.32 -14.92 4.40
CA LEU A 202 7.97 -14.87 4.98
C LEU A 202 7.58 -16.13 5.77
N ASP A 203 8.15 -17.26 5.39
CA ASP A 203 7.94 -18.54 6.07
C ASP A 203 8.58 -18.55 7.45
N GLU A 204 9.72 -17.89 7.60
CA GLU A 204 10.43 -17.73 8.88
C GLU A 204 9.72 -16.72 9.80
N GLU A 205 9.27 -15.58 9.26
CA GLU A 205 8.45 -14.60 9.99
C GLU A 205 7.17 -15.26 10.53
N LYS A 206 6.49 -16.03 9.68
CA LYS A 206 5.27 -16.73 10.06
C LYS A 206 5.51 -17.80 11.13
N LYS A 207 6.58 -18.59 11.00
CA LYS A 207 6.96 -19.59 12.02
C LYS A 207 7.28 -18.96 13.37
N LEU A 208 7.93 -17.79 13.36
CA LEU A 208 8.19 -17.03 14.59
C LEU A 208 6.88 -16.51 15.20
N LEU A 209 5.97 -15.96 14.38
CA LEU A 209 4.65 -15.53 14.84
C LEU A 209 3.83 -16.70 15.40
N ASP A 210 3.82 -17.83 14.72
CA ASP A 210 3.11 -19.04 15.18
C ASP A 210 3.65 -19.52 16.54
N ALA A 211 4.97 -19.49 16.78
CA ALA A 211 5.58 -19.82 18.07
C ALA A 211 5.16 -18.83 19.17
N LEU A 212 5.06 -17.54 18.86
CA LEU A 212 4.58 -16.52 19.79
C LEU A 212 3.10 -16.72 20.14
N LEU A 213 2.25 -16.99 19.14
CA LEU A 213 0.82 -17.25 19.36
C LEU A 213 0.56 -18.54 20.16
N GLN A 214 1.44 -19.54 20.02
CA GLN A 214 1.41 -20.77 20.80
C GLN A 214 2.01 -20.61 22.19
N GLN A 215 2.52 -19.41 22.54
CA GLN A 215 3.18 -19.10 23.81
C GLN A 215 4.42 -19.96 24.10
N ASP A 216 5.04 -20.52 23.07
CA ASP A 216 6.30 -21.27 23.21
C ASP A 216 7.48 -20.28 23.19
N LYS A 217 7.78 -19.75 24.38
CA LYS A 217 8.86 -18.77 24.58
C LYS A 217 10.24 -19.32 24.17
N ALA A 218 10.48 -20.62 24.33
CA ALA A 218 11.77 -21.20 23.99
C ALA A 218 11.96 -21.28 22.48
N GLU A 219 10.97 -21.77 21.74
CA GLU A 219 11.00 -21.82 20.29
C GLU A 219 11.00 -20.41 19.67
N ALA A 220 10.20 -19.48 20.20
CA ALA A 220 10.17 -18.10 19.73
C ALA A 220 11.53 -17.41 19.90
N ALA A 221 12.18 -17.55 21.05
CA ALA A 221 13.51 -16.98 21.30
C ALA A 221 14.59 -17.61 20.39
N GLU A 222 14.57 -18.92 20.21
CA GLU A 222 15.51 -19.60 19.31
C GLU A 222 15.36 -19.11 17.87
N ARG A 223 14.12 -19.03 17.36
CA ARG A 223 13.84 -18.56 16.01
C ARG A 223 14.21 -17.08 15.82
N PHE A 224 13.90 -16.23 16.81
CA PHE A 224 14.28 -14.82 16.77
C PHE A 224 15.80 -14.66 16.72
N ASN A 225 16.55 -15.38 17.55
CA ASN A 225 18.00 -15.32 17.56
C ASN A 225 18.61 -15.77 16.24
N LEU A 226 18.11 -16.87 15.65
CA LEU A 226 18.57 -17.34 14.34
C LEU A 226 18.30 -16.31 13.23
N LEU A 227 17.13 -15.67 13.25
CA LEU A 227 16.81 -14.61 12.29
C LEU A 227 17.69 -13.38 12.49
N PHE A 228 17.93 -12.99 13.74
CA PHE A 228 18.74 -11.83 14.08
C PHE A 228 20.23 -12.04 13.73
N GLU A 229 20.79 -13.22 14.00
CA GLU A 229 22.16 -13.58 13.61
C GLU A 229 22.32 -13.51 12.09
N ARG A 230 21.38 -14.07 11.31
CA ARG A 230 21.40 -13.98 9.86
C ARG A 230 21.33 -12.53 9.36
N LEU A 231 20.44 -11.72 9.94
CA LEU A 231 20.33 -10.30 9.62
C LEU A 231 21.65 -9.56 9.88
N GLN A 232 22.34 -9.88 10.99
CA GLN A 232 23.64 -9.32 11.30
C GLN A 232 24.71 -9.74 10.29
N GLU A 233 24.73 -11.01 9.88
CA GLU A 233 25.70 -11.52 8.90
C GLU A 233 25.48 -10.90 7.53
N GLU A 234 24.24 -10.82 7.04
CA GLU A 234 23.91 -10.27 5.74
C GLU A 234 24.01 -8.72 5.67
N ARG A 235 23.90 -8.04 6.81
CA ARG A 235 23.90 -6.57 6.92
C ARG A 235 25.05 -6.03 7.79
N SER A 236 26.15 -6.75 7.92
CA SER A 236 27.26 -6.40 8.82
C SER A 236 27.79 -4.97 8.62
N ASP A 237 27.73 -4.45 7.40
CA ASP A 237 28.24 -3.11 7.03
C ASP A 237 27.12 -2.07 6.84
N ASP A 238 25.84 -2.45 7.04
CA ASP A 238 24.69 -1.60 6.76
C ASP A 238 23.72 -1.49 7.95
N PHE A 239 24.17 -0.83 9.00
CA PHE A 239 23.43 -0.63 10.24
C PHE A 239 22.04 0.04 10.06
N PRO A 240 21.85 1.06 9.19
CA PRO A 240 20.52 1.65 8.95
C PRO A 240 19.49 0.66 8.40
N HIS A 241 19.89 -0.23 7.48
CA HIS A 241 19.03 -1.26 6.92
C HIS A 241 18.75 -2.38 7.92
N LEU A 242 19.76 -2.84 8.65
CA LEU A 242 19.58 -3.79 9.76
C LEU A 242 18.53 -3.29 10.77
N ARG A 243 18.63 -2.02 11.18
CA ARG A 243 17.66 -1.41 12.08
C ARG A 243 16.26 -1.37 11.47
N GLY A 244 16.13 -1.07 10.18
CA GLY A 244 14.87 -1.05 9.45
C GLY A 244 14.21 -2.43 9.41
N ASP A 245 14.98 -3.47 9.08
CA ASP A 245 14.52 -4.86 9.00
C ASP A 245 14.06 -5.38 10.38
N VAL A 246 14.80 -5.08 11.45
CA VAL A 246 14.44 -5.44 12.82
C VAL A 246 13.16 -4.72 13.28
N ILE A 247 13.04 -3.42 13.03
CA ILE A 247 11.81 -2.67 13.35
C ILE A 247 10.61 -3.21 12.56
N GLY A 248 10.81 -3.54 11.29
CA GLY A 248 9.78 -4.14 10.44
C GLY A 248 9.28 -5.47 11.00
N LEU A 249 10.19 -6.35 11.39
CA LEU A 249 9.90 -7.63 12.03
C LEU A 249 9.12 -7.44 13.34
N LEU A 250 9.59 -6.55 14.23
CA LEU A 250 8.92 -6.28 15.51
C LEU A 250 7.50 -5.72 15.32
N LEU A 251 7.30 -4.84 14.34
CA LEU A 251 5.97 -4.31 14.01
C LEU A 251 5.05 -5.38 13.43
N TYR A 252 5.58 -6.29 12.62
CA TYR A 252 4.81 -7.43 12.11
C TYR A 252 4.37 -8.36 13.24
N LEU A 253 5.28 -8.72 14.13
CA LEU A 253 5.01 -9.60 15.26
C LEU A 253 4.02 -8.97 16.25
N SER A 254 4.18 -7.69 16.62
CA SER A 254 3.28 -7.01 17.54
C SER A 254 1.84 -7.00 17.03
N ARG A 255 1.65 -6.74 15.74
CA ARG A 255 0.31 -6.73 15.11
C ARG A 255 -0.29 -8.13 15.00
N GLY A 256 0.53 -9.14 14.68
CA GLY A 256 0.08 -10.51 14.61
C GLY A 256 -0.38 -11.04 15.97
N VAL A 257 0.29 -10.66 17.05
CA VAL A 257 -0.10 -11.00 18.43
C VAL A 257 -1.37 -10.26 18.84
N GLU A 258 -1.50 -8.96 18.53
CA GLU A 258 -2.72 -8.17 18.82
C GLU A 258 -3.94 -8.72 18.07
N ALA A 259 -3.79 -9.13 16.80
CA ALA A 259 -4.85 -9.73 16.00
C ALA A 259 -5.27 -11.13 16.46
N GLY A 260 -4.40 -11.85 17.18
CA GLY A 260 -4.61 -13.21 17.65
C GLY A 260 -5.20 -13.34 19.07
N ASP A 261 -5.73 -12.25 19.69
CA ASP A 261 -6.24 -12.25 21.09
C ASP A 261 -5.26 -12.84 22.14
N GLY A 262 -3.96 -12.63 21.93
CA GLY A 262 -2.94 -13.07 22.87
C GLY A 262 -2.75 -12.05 24.01
N PRO A 263 -2.88 -12.46 25.30
CA PRO A 263 -2.72 -11.55 26.42
C PRO A 263 -1.24 -11.26 26.74
N GLU A 264 -0.96 -9.96 27.02
CA GLU A 264 0.09 -9.44 27.95
C GLU A 264 1.55 -9.98 27.84
N LEU A 265 2.08 -10.24 26.64
CA LEU A 265 3.47 -10.76 26.51
C LEU A 265 4.53 -9.70 26.17
N ILE A 266 4.17 -8.42 26.05
CA ILE A 266 5.10 -7.36 25.58
C ILE A 266 5.80 -6.61 26.72
N GLU A 267 5.40 -6.79 27.99
CA GLU A 267 6.00 -6.03 29.11
C GLU A 267 7.38 -6.54 29.56
N ASP A 268 7.84 -7.72 29.10
CA ASP A 268 9.07 -8.39 29.60
C ASP A 268 10.19 -8.58 28.53
N LEU A 269 10.12 -7.92 27.36
CA LEU A 269 11.18 -7.89 26.36
C LEU A 269 11.75 -6.48 26.21
#